data_f9887b58400ea8388ae548b1c77b3698
#
_entry.id   f9887b58400ea8388ae548b1c77b3698
#
_cell.length_a   1.000
_cell.length_b   1.000
_cell.length_c   1.000
_cell.angle_alpha   90.00
_cell.angle_beta   90.00
_cell.angle_gamma   90.00
#
_symmetry.space_group_name_H-M   'P 1'
#
loop_
_entity.id
_entity.type
_entity.pdbx_description
1 polymer ?
#
loop_
_entity_poly.entity_id
_entity_poly.type
_entity_poly.pdbx_seq_one_letter_code
_entity_poly.pdbx_strand_id
1 'polypeptide(L)'
;YGRPSRLGMIAYASSLDTAGLMAHSAEDIAWVLGDMVGFEPWDSTSENRPTEDFTRDLNKGVKGMKIGVPRAWFTDALDPEVAASIENVVEEYRRQGAQIVDIALPTAELGVPVYYVVACAEASSNLSRFDGVRYGHRAADYGDIQDMIKKSRNEGFGAEPKRRIMIGTYVLSHGYYDAYYLKA
;
A
#
# COMPACT_ATOMS: atom_id res chain seq x y z
N TYR A 1 -4.52 -6.82 4.45
CA TYR A 1 -4.54 -5.76 5.46
C TYR A 1 -4.96 -6.33 6.81
N GLY A 2 -4.34 -5.87 7.92
CA GLY A 2 -4.66 -6.34 9.28
C GLY A 2 -4.09 -7.71 9.67
N ARG A 3 -3.40 -8.42 8.79
CA ARG A 3 -2.75 -9.70 9.12
C ARG A 3 -1.37 -9.50 9.73
N PRO A 4 -0.40 -8.83 9.06
CA PRO A 4 0.81 -8.34 9.74
C PRO A 4 0.47 -7.11 10.57
N SER A 5 1.04 -7.00 11.77
CA SER A 5 0.92 -5.80 12.60
C SER A 5 1.67 -4.62 11.99
N ARG A 6 1.15 -3.41 12.20
CA ARG A 6 1.81 -2.15 11.85
C ARG A 6 2.64 -1.58 13.01
N LEU A 7 2.66 -2.28 14.15
CA LEU A 7 3.40 -1.81 15.32
C LEU A 7 4.89 -1.65 14.97
N GLY A 8 5.45 -0.46 15.26
CA GLY A 8 6.82 -0.11 14.91
C GLY A 8 7.01 0.46 13.49
N MET A 9 5.99 0.44 12.63
CA MET A 9 6.04 1.10 11.34
C MET A 9 5.85 2.61 11.47
N ILE A 10 6.60 3.38 10.69
CA ILE A 10 6.36 4.82 10.54
C ILE A 10 5.13 4.99 9.64
N ALA A 11 4.07 5.62 10.18
CA ALA A 11 2.85 5.82 9.45
C ALA A 11 3.02 6.83 8.30
N TYR A 12 2.71 6.39 7.08
CA TYR A 12 2.55 7.23 5.90
C TYR A 12 1.06 7.49 5.63
N ALA A 13 0.32 6.45 5.27
CA ALA A 13 -1.13 6.49 5.09
C ALA A 13 -1.75 5.39 5.97
N SER A 14 -2.11 5.71 7.20
CA SER A 14 -2.44 4.74 8.25
C SER A 14 -3.58 3.79 7.87
N SER A 15 -4.52 4.24 7.04
CA SER A 15 -5.62 3.39 6.55
C SER A 15 -5.20 2.43 5.43
N LEU A 16 -4.04 2.65 4.80
CA LEU A 16 -3.54 1.89 3.67
C LEU A 16 -2.23 1.15 3.96
N ASP A 17 -1.48 1.60 4.98
CA ASP A 17 -0.18 1.02 5.31
C ASP A 17 -0.31 -0.46 5.68
N THR A 18 0.53 -1.29 5.09
CA THR A 18 0.64 -2.71 5.39
C THR A 18 2.06 -3.20 5.13
N ALA A 19 2.53 -4.11 5.95
CA ALA A 19 3.80 -4.79 5.70
C ALA A 19 3.61 -5.87 4.62
N GLY A 20 4.60 -6.01 3.75
CA GLY A 20 4.66 -7.03 2.72
C GLY A 20 6.03 -7.70 2.67
N LEU A 21 6.09 -8.87 2.04
CA LEU A 21 7.30 -9.67 1.89
C LEU A 21 7.70 -9.76 0.43
N MET A 22 9.00 -9.72 0.20
CA MET A 22 9.62 -10.01 -1.09
C MET A 22 10.72 -11.05 -0.88
N ALA A 23 10.68 -12.16 -1.61
CA ALA A 23 11.68 -13.23 -1.52
C ALA A 23 11.86 -13.91 -2.88
N HIS A 24 12.83 -14.82 -2.98
CA HIS A 24 13.13 -15.53 -4.22
C HIS A 24 12.09 -16.62 -4.55
N SER A 25 11.36 -17.11 -3.56
CA SER A 25 10.34 -18.14 -3.75
C SER A 25 9.07 -17.85 -2.95
N ALA A 26 7.95 -18.45 -3.38
CA ALA A 26 6.71 -18.44 -2.62
C ALA A 26 6.84 -19.20 -1.30
N GLU A 27 7.70 -20.21 -1.25
CA GLU A 27 7.98 -20.98 -0.05
C GLU A 27 8.64 -20.12 1.03
N ASP A 28 9.68 -19.34 0.67
CA ASP A 28 10.32 -18.40 1.59
C ASP A 28 9.31 -17.37 2.14
N ILE A 29 8.44 -16.84 1.25
CA ILE A 29 7.38 -15.91 1.67
C ILE A 29 6.43 -16.60 2.65
N ALA A 30 6.03 -17.85 2.38
CA ALA A 30 5.10 -18.59 3.23
C ALA A 30 5.67 -18.83 4.63
N TRP A 31 6.94 -19.21 4.73
CA TRP A 31 7.63 -19.39 6.01
C TRP A 31 7.68 -18.08 6.81
N VAL A 32 8.21 -17.02 6.21
CA VAL A 32 8.36 -15.73 6.92
C VAL A 32 6.99 -15.11 7.24
N LEU A 33 5.99 -15.27 6.36
CA LEU A 33 4.64 -14.78 6.63
C LEU A 33 4.02 -15.48 7.84
N GLY A 34 4.27 -16.78 8.00
CA GLY A 34 3.81 -17.56 9.16
C GLY A 34 4.27 -16.97 10.50
N ASP A 35 5.50 -16.45 10.53
CA ASP A 35 6.07 -15.82 11.73
C ASP A 35 5.67 -14.33 11.86
N MET A 36 5.36 -13.65 10.75
CA MET A 36 5.00 -12.22 10.76
C MET A 36 3.55 -11.94 11.13
N VAL A 37 2.63 -12.86 10.85
CA VAL A 37 1.20 -12.64 11.09
C VAL A 37 0.79 -13.14 12.47
N GLY A 38 -0.13 -12.42 13.07
CA GLY A 38 -0.69 -12.75 14.36
C GLY A 38 -1.50 -11.58 14.90
N PHE A 39 -2.30 -11.82 15.92
CA PHE A 39 -3.06 -10.75 16.55
C PHE A 39 -2.14 -9.88 17.43
N GLU A 40 -2.12 -8.58 17.13
CA GLU A 40 -1.41 -7.55 17.90
C GLU A 40 -2.42 -6.61 18.56
N PRO A 41 -2.63 -6.68 19.88
CA PRO A 41 -3.66 -5.88 20.57
C PRO A 41 -3.36 -4.37 20.56
N TRP A 42 -2.12 -3.97 20.30
CA TRP A 42 -1.71 -2.56 20.22
C TRP A 42 -1.89 -1.95 18.83
N ASP A 43 -2.20 -2.77 17.82
CA ASP A 43 -2.60 -2.30 16.49
C ASP A 43 -4.10 -2.46 16.32
N SER A 44 -4.83 -1.33 16.33
CA SER A 44 -6.30 -1.31 16.21
C SER A 44 -6.84 -1.93 14.91
N THR A 45 -5.99 -2.13 13.91
CA THR A 45 -6.35 -2.76 12.63
C THR A 45 -5.98 -4.23 12.57
N SER A 46 -5.28 -4.76 13.59
CA SER A 46 -4.90 -6.17 13.63
C SER A 46 -6.11 -7.07 13.76
N GLU A 47 -6.22 -8.03 12.86
CA GLU A 47 -7.32 -8.98 12.80
C GLU A 47 -7.13 -10.10 13.83
N ASN A 48 -8.07 -10.23 14.77
CA ASN A 48 -8.01 -11.29 15.77
C ASN A 48 -8.50 -12.62 15.17
N ARG A 49 -7.60 -13.31 14.49
CA ARG A 49 -7.82 -14.67 13.98
C ARG A 49 -6.54 -15.50 14.07
N PRO A 50 -6.66 -16.84 14.14
CA PRO A 50 -5.51 -17.74 14.16
C PRO A 50 -4.61 -17.55 12.93
N THR A 51 -3.31 -17.78 13.14
CA THR A 51 -2.36 -17.86 12.03
C THR A 51 -2.58 -19.16 11.28
N GLU A 52 -2.65 -19.07 9.96
CA GLU A 52 -2.73 -20.21 9.07
C GLU A 52 -1.33 -20.78 8.79
N ASP A 53 -1.24 -22.06 8.46
CA ASP A 53 -0.05 -22.64 7.85
C ASP A 53 -0.04 -22.32 6.35
N PHE A 54 0.74 -21.30 5.97
CA PHE A 54 0.85 -20.83 4.59
C PHE A 54 1.64 -21.79 3.70
N THR A 55 2.35 -22.77 4.28
CA THR A 55 3.11 -23.77 3.52
C THR A 55 2.26 -24.96 3.07
N ARG A 56 1.13 -25.19 3.73
CA ARG A 56 0.27 -26.38 3.60
C ARG A 56 -0.13 -26.70 2.16
N ASP A 57 -0.37 -25.68 1.36
CA ASP A 57 -0.97 -25.82 0.04
C ASP A 57 -0.02 -25.48 -1.12
N LEU A 58 1.26 -25.16 -0.83
CA LEU A 58 2.26 -24.74 -1.84
C LEU A 58 2.41 -25.70 -3.02
N ASN A 59 2.32 -27.01 -2.76
CA ASN A 59 2.55 -28.04 -3.76
C ASN A 59 1.26 -28.71 -4.27
N LYS A 60 0.08 -28.20 -3.91
CA LYS A 60 -1.20 -28.80 -4.35
C LYS A 60 -1.56 -28.52 -5.81
N GLY A 61 -0.86 -27.58 -6.44
CA GLY A 61 -1.19 -27.12 -7.80
C GLY A 61 -2.50 -26.33 -7.84
N VAL A 62 -2.97 -26.08 -9.07
CA VAL A 62 -4.10 -25.16 -9.32
C VAL A 62 -5.33 -25.87 -9.91
N LYS A 63 -5.32 -27.20 -10.01
CA LYS A 63 -6.43 -27.96 -10.59
C LYS A 63 -7.75 -27.69 -9.88
N GLY A 64 -8.75 -27.24 -10.62
CA GLY A 64 -10.08 -26.91 -10.10
C GLY A 64 -10.21 -25.54 -9.46
N MET A 65 -9.12 -24.79 -9.30
CA MET A 65 -9.18 -23.40 -8.86
C MET A 65 -9.87 -22.51 -9.89
N LYS A 66 -10.64 -21.52 -9.44
CA LYS A 66 -11.20 -20.47 -10.29
C LYS A 66 -10.28 -19.25 -10.24
N ILE A 67 -9.78 -18.83 -11.40
CA ILE A 67 -8.91 -17.67 -11.55
C ILE A 67 -9.66 -16.61 -12.35
N GLY A 68 -9.94 -15.48 -11.70
CA GLY A 68 -10.61 -14.34 -12.33
C GLY A 68 -9.63 -13.49 -13.12
N VAL A 69 -9.94 -13.18 -14.38
CA VAL A 69 -9.14 -12.31 -15.24
C VAL A 69 -9.96 -11.07 -15.59
N PRO A 70 -9.55 -9.86 -15.19
CA PRO A 70 -10.24 -8.62 -15.54
C PRO A 70 -9.86 -8.20 -16.97
N ARG A 71 -10.54 -8.73 -17.97
CA ARG A 71 -10.24 -8.48 -19.39
C ARG A 71 -10.23 -7.02 -19.79
N ALA A 72 -11.02 -6.17 -19.11
CA ALA A 72 -11.04 -4.74 -19.33
C ALA A 72 -9.69 -4.04 -19.08
N TRP A 73 -8.75 -4.69 -18.40
CA TRP A 73 -7.40 -4.14 -18.16
C TRP A 73 -6.44 -4.36 -19.33
N PHE A 74 -6.79 -5.25 -20.27
CA PHE A 74 -6.00 -5.50 -21.50
C PHE A 74 -6.39 -4.46 -22.56
N THR A 75 -5.94 -3.23 -22.34
CA THR A 75 -6.18 -2.10 -23.24
C THR A 75 -4.99 -1.86 -24.16
N ASP A 76 -5.16 -1.03 -25.19
CA ASP A 76 -4.07 -0.61 -26.08
C ASP A 76 -2.94 0.15 -25.36
N ALA A 77 -3.19 0.63 -24.13
CA ALA A 77 -2.18 1.27 -23.29
C ALA A 77 -1.29 0.27 -22.53
N LEU A 78 -1.67 -1.01 -22.46
CA LEU A 78 -0.85 -2.05 -21.85
C LEU A 78 0.28 -2.43 -22.80
N ASP A 79 1.50 -2.48 -22.27
CA ASP A 79 2.65 -2.92 -23.03
C ASP A 79 2.42 -4.33 -23.62
N PRO A 80 2.63 -4.53 -24.94
CA PRO A 80 2.35 -5.81 -25.60
C PRO A 80 3.14 -7.00 -25.02
N GLU A 81 4.38 -6.79 -24.56
CA GLU A 81 5.18 -7.87 -23.96
C GLU A 81 4.60 -8.27 -22.60
N VAL A 82 4.13 -7.29 -21.81
CA VAL A 82 3.44 -7.54 -20.54
C VAL A 82 2.13 -8.28 -20.79
N ALA A 83 1.32 -7.82 -21.75
CA ALA A 83 0.07 -8.50 -22.12
C ALA A 83 0.31 -9.98 -22.52
N ALA A 84 1.28 -10.21 -23.40
CA ALA A 84 1.63 -11.57 -23.84
C ALA A 84 2.14 -12.44 -22.68
N SER A 85 2.94 -11.88 -21.77
CA SER A 85 3.41 -12.60 -20.60
C SER A 85 2.27 -13.05 -19.69
N ILE A 86 1.30 -12.15 -19.42
CA ILE A 86 0.13 -12.47 -18.61
C ILE A 86 -0.75 -13.53 -19.29
N GLU A 87 -0.99 -13.41 -20.60
CA GLU A 87 -1.76 -14.43 -21.34
C GLU A 87 -1.09 -15.81 -21.32
N ASN A 88 0.23 -15.86 -21.42
CA ASN A 88 0.99 -17.12 -21.29
C ASN A 88 0.80 -17.76 -19.91
N VAL A 89 0.79 -16.94 -18.84
CA VAL A 89 0.54 -17.43 -17.47
C VAL A 89 -0.90 -17.92 -17.32
N VAL A 90 -1.88 -17.21 -17.87
CA VAL A 90 -3.29 -17.60 -17.86
C VAL A 90 -3.48 -18.93 -18.58
N GLU A 91 -2.83 -19.11 -19.74
CA GLU A 91 -2.90 -20.36 -20.50
C GLU A 91 -2.23 -21.53 -19.76
N GLU A 92 -1.10 -21.28 -19.10
CA GLU A 92 -0.44 -22.29 -18.28
C GLU A 92 -1.34 -22.75 -17.12
N TYR A 93 -2.01 -21.84 -16.44
CA TYR A 93 -2.97 -22.20 -15.39
C TYR A 93 -4.14 -23.02 -15.95
N ARG A 94 -4.65 -22.66 -17.13
CA ARG A 94 -5.69 -23.44 -17.81
C ARG A 94 -5.21 -24.87 -18.12
N ARG A 95 -3.98 -24.99 -18.63
CA ARG A 95 -3.34 -26.29 -18.94
C ARG A 95 -3.18 -27.15 -17.68
N GLN A 96 -2.92 -26.53 -16.53
CA GLN A 96 -2.82 -27.20 -15.22
C GLN A 96 -4.20 -27.53 -14.62
N GLY A 97 -5.30 -27.19 -15.28
CA GLY A 97 -6.64 -27.54 -14.88
C GLY A 97 -7.37 -26.49 -14.01
N ALA A 98 -6.88 -25.26 -13.98
CA ALA A 98 -7.64 -24.16 -13.42
C ALA A 98 -8.79 -23.74 -14.35
N GLN A 99 -9.85 -23.20 -13.78
CA GLN A 99 -10.97 -22.57 -14.48
C GLN A 99 -10.72 -21.07 -14.60
N ILE A 100 -10.47 -20.61 -15.83
CA ILE A 100 -10.30 -19.18 -16.09
C ILE A 100 -11.68 -18.56 -16.30
N VAL A 101 -11.98 -17.50 -15.54
CA VAL A 101 -13.26 -16.80 -15.55
C VAL A 101 -13.02 -15.32 -15.80
N ASP A 102 -13.68 -14.74 -16.79
CA ASP A 102 -13.63 -13.30 -17.00
C ASP A 102 -14.45 -12.61 -15.90
N ILE A 103 -13.84 -11.59 -15.30
CA ILE A 103 -14.45 -10.81 -14.22
C ILE A 103 -14.50 -9.32 -14.57
N ALA A 104 -15.45 -8.60 -13.97
CA ALA A 104 -15.53 -7.14 -14.03
C ALA A 104 -15.16 -6.54 -12.67
N LEU A 105 -14.30 -5.51 -12.71
CA LEU A 105 -13.93 -4.70 -11.55
C LEU A 105 -14.27 -3.24 -11.84
N PRO A 106 -15.55 -2.84 -11.73
CA PRO A 106 -16.03 -1.56 -12.27
C PRO A 106 -15.44 -0.32 -11.61
N THR A 107 -14.91 -0.44 -10.37
CA THR A 107 -14.30 0.67 -9.64
C THR A 107 -12.78 0.68 -9.71
N ALA A 108 -12.16 -0.28 -10.38
CA ALA A 108 -10.70 -0.42 -10.40
C ALA A 108 -9.99 0.77 -11.06
N GLU A 109 -10.62 1.43 -12.04
CA GLU A 109 -10.10 2.64 -12.67
C GLU A 109 -9.94 3.81 -11.69
N LEU A 110 -10.71 3.81 -10.61
CA LEU A 110 -10.65 4.82 -9.56
C LEU A 110 -9.51 4.55 -8.57
N GLY A 111 -8.90 3.37 -8.58
CA GLY A 111 -7.93 2.95 -7.57
C GLY A 111 -6.74 3.92 -7.45
N VAL A 112 -6.12 4.29 -8.57
CA VAL A 112 -4.98 5.22 -8.58
C VAL A 112 -5.39 6.64 -8.16
N PRO A 113 -6.42 7.26 -8.71
CA PRO A 113 -6.90 8.56 -8.25
C PRO A 113 -7.25 8.59 -6.75
N VAL A 114 -7.99 7.59 -6.26
CA VAL A 114 -8.35 7.46 -4.83
C VAL A 114 -7.10 7.34 -3.97
N TYR A 115 -6.15 6.48 -4.37
CA TYR A 115 -4.88 6.33 -3.66
C TYR A 115 -4.16 7.67 -3.49
N TYR A 116 -4.00 8.44 -4.58
CA TYR A 116 -3.28 9.72 -4.49
C TYR A 116 -3.97 10.74 -3.59
N VAL A 117 -5.28 10.78 -3.58
CA VAL A 117 -6.04 11.67 -2.69
C VAL A 117 -5.90 11.23 -1.23
N VAL A 118 -6.25 9.99 -0.92
CA VAL A 118 -6.26 9.47 0.46
C VAL A 118 -4.86 9.40 1.04
N ALA A 119 -3.90 8.83 0.29
CA ALA A 119 -2.53 8.67 0.78
C ALA A 119 -1.83 10.01 1.03
N CYS A 120 -2.01 11.00 0.16
CA CYS A 120 -1.43 12.33 0.36
C CYS A 120 -2.08 13.05 1.56
N ALA A 121 -3.41 12.96 1.71
CA ALA A 121 -4.14 13.54 2.83
C ALA A 121 -3.64 12.97 4.16
N GLU A 122 -3.58 11.66 4.29
CA GLU A 122 -3.11 10.99 5.49
C GLU A 122 -1.61 11.24 5.74
N ALA A 123 -0.77 11.25 4.70
CA ALA A 123 0.65 11.57 4.81
C ALA A 123 0.88 12.98 5.34
N SER A 124 0.12 13.98 4.88
CA SER A 124 0.23 15.35 5.39
C SER A 124 -0.05 15.42 6.89
N SER A 125 -1.02 14.66 7.37
CA SER A 125 -1.37 14.56 8.78
C SER A 125 -0.32 13.76 9.57
N ASN A 126 0.02 12.55 9.11
CA ASN A 126 0.95 11.66 9.81
C ASN A 126 2.37 12.21 9.88
N LEU A 127 2.86 12.83 8.81
CA LEU A 127 4.21 13.40 8.76
C LEU A 127 4.32 14.78 9.42
N SER A 128 3.23 15.36 9.90
CA SER A 128 3.23 16.63 10.63
C SER A 128 4.01 16.54 11.95
N ARG A 129 4.06 15.35 12.55
CA ARG A 129 4.76 15.08 13.82
C ARG A 129 6.29 15.16 13.74
N PHE A 130 6.86 15.09 12.53
CA PHE A 130 8.30 15.21 12.31
C PHE A 130 8.69 16.69 12.20
N ASP A 131 8.78 17.33 13.34
CA ASP A 131 8.94 18.77 13.48
C ASP A 131 10.36 19.20 13.94
N GLY A 132 11.24 18.19 14.18
CA GLY A 132 12.57 18.43 14.71
C GLY A 132 12.60 18.68 16.22
N VAL A 133 11.44 18.76 16.91
CA VAL A 133 11.34 18.86 18.36
C VAL A 133 11.26 17.48 18.99
N ARG A 134 10.27 16.68 18.55
CA ARG A 134 9.99 15.35 19.10
C ARG A 134 10.67 14.25 18.30
N TYR A 135 10.63 14.35 16.98
CA TYR A 135 11.10 13.31 16.08
C TYR A 135 11.83 13.87 14.87
N GLY A 136 12.64 13.02 14.26
CA GLY A 136 13.28 13.26 12.99
C GLY A 136 14.49 14.17 13.07
N HIS A 137 14.90 14.65 11.89
CA HIS A 137 16.00 15.56 11.75
C HIS A 137 15.72 16.92 12.43
N ARG A 138 16.73 17.48 13.09
CA ARG A 138 16.71 18.85 13.63
C ARG A 138 17.79 19.67 12.96
N ALA A 139 17.41 20.82 12.42
CA ALA A 139 18.35 21.80 11.88
C ALA A 139 19.34 22.24 12.94
N ALA A 140 20.62 22.40 12.55
CA ALA A 140 21.69 22.79 13.48
C ALA A 140 21.69 24.29 13.79
N ASP A 141 21.22 25.10 12.84
CA ASP A 141 21.24 26.56 12.94
C ASP A 141 19.84 27.15 12.70
N TYR A 142 19.31 27.87 13.71
CA TYR A 142 17.99 28.47 13.64
C TYR A 142 17.89 29.69 14.60
N GLY A 143 17.03 30.63 14.24
CA GLY A 143 16.81 31.86 15.04
C GLY A 143 15.79 31.69 16.17
N ASP A 144 14.70 30.99 15.88
CA ASP A 144 13.61 30.71 16.85
C ASP A 144 12.98 29.35 16.60
N ILE A 145 11.97 28.97 17.39
CA ILE A 145 11.30 27.67 17.27
C ILE A 145 10.58 27.49 15.93
N GLN A 146 10.02 28.54 15.36
CA GLN A 146 9.34 28.47 14.07
C GLN A 146 10.34 28.27 12.92
N ASP A 147 11.46 28.98 12.99
CA ASP A 147 12.56 28.81 12.02
C ASP A 147 13.18 27.43 12.14
N MET A 148 13.38 26.91 13.35
CA MET A 148 13.86 25.58 13.61
C MET A 148 12.94 24.52 12.94
N ILE A 149 11.62 24.58 13.17
CA ILE A 149 10.67 23.63 12.59
C ILE A 149 10.70 23.71 11.06
N LYS A 150 10.67 24.91 10.48
CA LYS A 150 10.71 25.10 9.02
C LYS A 150 11.99 24.51 8.40
N LYS A 151 13.15 24.84 8.97
CA LYS A 151 14.45 24.35 8.52
C LYS A 151 14.54 22.83 8.66
N SER A 152 14.20 22.29 9.84
CA SER A 152 14.24 20.85 10.10
C SER A 152 13.39 20.07 9.10
N ARG A 153 12.16 20.51 8.84
CA ARG A 153 11.29 19.88 7.85
C ARG A 153 11.81 20.05 6.42
N ASN A 154 12.38 21.22 6.12
CA ASN A 154 12.95 21.46 4.78
C ASN A 154 14.19 20.59 4.51
N GLU A 155 15.06 20.41 5.49
CA GLU A 155 16.27 19.60 5.38
C GLU A 155 15.95 18.10 5.44
N GLY A 156 15.03 17.69 6.34
CA GLY A 156 14.72 16.29 6.62
C GLY A 156 13.84 15.61 5.59
N PHE A 157 12.97 16.36 4.90
CA PHE A 157 12.11 15.79 3.87
C PHE A 157 12.68 16.01 2.46
N GLY A 158 12.78 14.95 1.67
CA GLY A 158 13.10 15.03 0.25
C GLY A 158 12.00 15.69 -0.58
N ALA A 159 12.21 15.85 -1.88
CA ALA A 159 11.30 16.56 -2.78
C ALA A 159 9.92 15.87 -2.88
N GLU A 160 9.89 14.54 -3.01
CA GLU A 160 8.64 13.80 -3.17
C GLU A 160 7.78 13.81 -1.90
N PRO A 161 8.29 13.51 -0.69
CA PRO A 161 7.53 13.70 0.54
C PRO A 161 6.97 15.11 0.71
N LYS A 162 7.74 16.15 0.40
CA LYS A 162 7.26 17.54 0.43
C LYS A 162 6.07 17.76 -0.50
N ARG A 163 6.17 17.27 -1.75
CA ARG A 163 5.09 17.35 -2.73
C ARG A 163 3.82 16.70 -2.21
N ARG A 164 3.91 15.49 -1.67
CA ARG A 164 2.76 14.75 -1.11
C ARG A 164 2.15 15.44 0.10
N ILE A 165 2.97 15.99 1.00
CA ILE A 165 2.48 16.77 2.14
C ILE A 165 1.72 18.00 1.66
N MET A 166 2.23 18.72 0.65
CA MET A 166 1.54 19.89 0.08
C MET A 166 0.22 19.52 -0.57
N ILE A 167 0.19 18.47 -1.40
CA ILE A 167 -1.04 17.97 -2.02
C ILE A 167 -2.05 17.56 -0.95
N GLY A 168 -1.63 16.82 0.06
CA GLY A 168 -2.51 16.40 1.15
C GLY A 168 -3.07 17.55 1.95
N THR A 169 -2.25 18.55 2.25
CA THR A 169 -2.70 19.77 2.93
C THR A 169 -3.75 20.52 2.10
N TYR A 170 -3.55 20.60 0.79
CA TYR A 170 -4.53 21.21 -0.12
C TYR A 170 -5.85 20.42 -0.14
N VAL A 171 -5.78 19.10 -0.29
CA VAL A 171 -6.96 18.22 -0.32
C VAL A 171 -7.78 18.31 0.98
N LEU A 172 -7.12 18.49 2.13
CA LEU A 172 -7.77 18.62 3.43
C LEU A 172 -8.24 20.06 3.76
N SER A 173 -7.94 21.04 2.89
CA SER A 173 -8.30 22.42 3.14
C SER A 173 -9.80 22.68 2.91
N HIS A 174 -10.29 23.77 3.52
CA HIS A 174 -11.69 24.20 3.41
C HIS A 174 -12.11 24.35 1.93
N GLY A 175 -13.27 23.82 1.58
CA GLY A 175 -13.82 23.84 0.22
C GLY A 175 -13.29 22.71 -0.70
N TYR A 176 -12.19 22.04 -0.33
CA TYR A 176 -11.66 20.90 -1.11
C TYR A 176 -11.88 19.55 -0.41
N TYR A 177 -12.01 19.55 0.91
CA TYR A 177 -12.21 18.35 1.71
C TYR A 177 -13.39 17.50 1.22
N ASP A 178 -14.56 18.11 1.05
CA ASP A 178 -15.76 17.39 0.59
C ASP A 178 -15.63 16.94 -0.88
N ALA A 179 -15.03 17.80 -1.72
CA ALA A 179 -14.92 17.55 -3.14
C ALA A 179 -13.92 16.46 -3.52
N TYR A 180 -12.88 16.27 -2.70
CA TYR A 180 -11.79 15.32 -2.97
C TYR A 180 -11.70 14.21 -1.94
N TYR A 181 -11.48 14.55 -0.66
CA TYR A 181 -11.20 13.53 0.36
C TYR A 181 -12.41 12.67 0.69
N LEU A 182 -13.57 13.28 0.95
CA LEU A 182 -14.79 12.51 1.22
C LEU A 182 -15.31 11.76 0.00
N LYS A 183 -15.04 12.26 -1.19
CA LYS A 183 -15.41 11.57 -2.44
C LYS A 183 -14.53 10.36 -2.71
N ALA A 184 -13.26 10.39 -2.37
CA ALA A 184 -12.32 9.30 -2.50
C ALA A 184 -12.60 8.19 -1.50
#